data_7c8ccb84d5df379b31c9643cc1588d30
#
_entry.id   7c8ccb84d5df379b31c9643cc1588d30
#
_cell.length_a   1.000
_cell.length_b   1.000
_cell.length_c   1.000
_cell.angle_alpha   90.00
_cell.angle_beta   90.00
_cell.angle_gamma   90.00
#
_symmetry.space_group_name_H-M   'P 1'
#
loop_
_entity.id
_entity.type
_entity.pdbx_description
1 polymer ?
#
loop_
_entity_poly.entity_id
_entity_poly.type
_entity_poly.pdbx_seq_one_letter_code
_entity_poly.pdbx_strand_id
1 'polypeptide(L)'
;MIGILGGMGTQAGLDFCNKLAMINRGKIDQEYPIFLLYNKSDIPGRPESISIHAKSSSDSFGRPKNLIKYNKVLKSLIVGCLSLQKSKCKFIVIPCNTAH
;
A
#
# COMPACT_ATOMS: atom_id res chain seq x y z
N MET A 1 -13.95 -9.26 5.76
CA MET A 1 -12.79 -8.66 6.43
C MET A 1 -12.09 -7.70 5.49
N ILE A 2 -11.75 -6.54 5.97
CA ILE A 2 -11.03 -5.53 5.19
C ILE A 2 -9.54 -5.77 5.34
N GLY A 3 -8.82 -5.80 4.22
CA GLY A 3 -7.38 -5.89 4.23
C GLY A 3 -6.77 -4.51 4.02
N ILE A 4 -5.76 -4.17 4.80
CA ILE A 4 -5.04 -2.92 4.67
C ILE A 4 -3.59 -3.24 4.38
N LEU A 5 -3.12 -2.85 3.20
CA LEU A 5 -1.73 -3.02 2.84
C LEU A 5 -0.99 -1.73 3.16
N GLY A 6 -0.30 -1.75 4.29
CA GLY A 6 0.50 -0.63 4.73
C GLY A 6 1.97 -0.81 4.39
N GLY A 7 2.78 0.08 4.91
CA GLY A 7 4.23 0.00 4.71
C GLY A 7 4.77 1.08 3.79
N MET A 8 3.88 1.87 3.21
CA MET A 8 4.26 2.93 2.27
C MET A 8 3.70 4.30 2.68
N GLY A 9 4.08 4.99 3.79
CA GLY A 9 4.87 4.38 4.85
C GLY A 9 4.01 3.75 5.90
N THR A 10 4.70 3.25 6.87
CA THR A 10 4.09 2.57 7.99
C THR A 10 3.08 3.46 8.73
N GLN A 11 3.41 4.71 8.96
CA GLN A 11 2.54 5.61 9.71
C GLN A 11 1.21 5.86 8.99
N ALA A 12 1.23 5.93 7.67
CA ALA A 12 -0.01 6.11 6.89
C ALA A 12 -0.97 4.94 7.11
N GLY A 13 -0.45 3.72 7.15
CA GLY A 13 -1.26 2.54 7.41
C GLY A 13 -1.85 2.55 8.81
N LEU A 14 -1.04 2.91 9.80
CA LEU A 14 -1.50 2.99 11.18
C LEU A 14 -2.55 4.08 11.35
N ASP A 15 -2.33 5.24 10.73
CA ASP A 15 -3.31 6.33 10.78
C ASP A 15 -4.63 5.91 10.15
N PHE A 16 -4.58 5.20 9.04
CA PHE A 16 -5.78 4.71 8.39
C PHE A 16 -6.55 3.77 9.31
N CYS A 17 -5.86 2.84 9.94
CA CYS A 17 -6.49 1.90 10.86
C CYS A 17 -7.14 2.62 12.04
N ASN A 18 -6.47 3.62 12.57
CA ASN A 18 -7.00 4.40 13.67
C ASN A 18 -8.28 5.14 13.24
N LYS A 19 -8.26 5.75 12.06
CA LYS A 19 -9.44 6.43 11.55
C LYS A 19 -10.58 5.48 11.25
N LEU A 20 -10.27 4.31 10.72
CA LEU A 20 -11.25 3.28 10.45
C LEU A 20 -11.97 2.88 11.75
N ALA A 21 -11.22 2.67 12.81
CA ALA A 21 -11.78 2.33 14.11
C ALA A 21 -12.61 3.47 14.67
N MET A 22 -12.15 4.72 14.53
CA MET A 22 -12.86 5.88 15.07
C MET A 22 -14.18 6.15 14.35
N ILE A 23 -14.19 6.00 13.02
CA ILE A 23 -15.41 6.24 12.24
C ILE A 23 -16.47 5.19 12.52
N ASN A 24 -16.04 3.95 12.74
CA ASN A 24 -16.94 2.82 12.96
C ASN A 24 -16.92 2.38 14.42
N ARG A 25 -16.68 3.31 15.33
CA ARG A 25 -16.52 2.98 16.73
C ARG A 25 -17.81 2.41 17.32
N GLY A 26 -17.66 1.27 17.98
CA GLY A 26 -18.74 0.66 18.71
C GLY A 26 -18.61 0.90 20.20
N LYS A 27 -19.62 0.44 20.95
CA LYS A 27 -19.60 0.52 22.41
C LYS A 27 -18.81 -0.62 23.02
N ILE A 28 -18.75 -1.73 22.32
CA ILE A 28 -18.00 -2.91 22.75
C ILE A 28 -17.12 -3.36 21.59
N ASP A 29 -16.13 -4.18 21.88
CA ASP A 29 -15.15 -4.62 20.88
C ASP A 29 -15.81 -5.29 19.68
N GLN A 30 -16.87 -6.06 19.89
CA GLN A 30 -17.52 -6.81 18.85
C GLN A 30 -18.23 -5.92 17.81
N GLU A 31 -18.40 -4.65 18.11
CA GLU A 31 -19.02 -3.69 17.18
C GLU A 31 -18.03 -2.95 16.31
N TYR A 32 -16.74 -3.11 16.57
CA TYR A 32 -15.69 -2.51 15.73
C TYR A 32 -15.53 -3.32 14.45
N PRO A 33 -15.04 -2.70 13.39
CA PRO A 33 -14.83 -3.43 12.13
C PRO A 33 -13.72 -4.45 12.25
N ILE A 34 -13.87 -5.55 11.54
CA ILE A 34 -12.84 -6.57 11.46
C ILE A 34 -11.90 -6.21 10.32
N PHE A 35 -10.63 -6.03 10.62
CA PHE A 35 -9.66 -5.72 9.58
C PHE A 35 -8.33 -6.40 9.87
N LEU A 36 -7.54 -6.54 8.80
CA LEU A 36 -6.21 -7.11 8.88
C LEU A 36 -5.23 -6.11 8.27
N LEU A 37 -4.26 -5.66 9.05
CA LEU A 37 -3.21 -4.78 8.58
C LEU A 37 -1.96 -5.58 8.28
N TYR A 38 -1.52 -5.52 7.05
CA TYR A 38 -0.22 -6.04 6.67
C TYR A 38 0.71 -4.86 6.41
N ASN A 39 1.58 -4.59 7.35
CA ASN A 39 2.56 -3.51 7.23
C ASN A 39 3.79 -4.03 6.50
N LYS A 40 3.73 -3.98 5.18
CA LYS A 40 4.80 -4.50 4.33
C LYS A 40 5.82 -3.38 4.08
N SER A 41 6.67 -3.17 5.07
CA SER A 41 7.62 -2.07 5.04
C SER A 41 8.82 -2.30 4.12
N ASP A 42 8.93 -3.48 3.54
CA ASP A 42 10.01 -3.82 2.64
C ASP A 42 9.73 -3.43 1.18
N ILE A 43 8.63 -2.73 0.94
CA ILE A 43 8.34 -2.22 -0.39
C ILE A 43 9.40 -1.18 -0.76
N PRO A 44 10.02 -1.27 -1.95
CA PRO A 44 11.05 -0.31 -2.34
C PRO A 44 10.57 1.13 -2.32
N GLY A 45 11.48 2.07 -2.12
CA GLY A 45 11.17 3.48 -1.98
C GLY A 45 10.40 4.03 -3.17
N ARG A 46 9.12 4.27 -2.99
CA ARG A 46 8.25 4.70 -4.07
C ARG A 46 8.35 6.14 -4.44
N PRO A 47 8.43 7.08 -3.49
CA PRO A 47 8.53 8.48 -3.88
C PRO A 47 9.64 8.71 -4.87
N GLU A 48 10.79 8.12 -4.60
CA GLU A 48 11.93 8.21 -5.49
C GLU A 48 11.67 7.50 -6.81
N SER A 49 11.15 6.29 -6.74
CA SER A 49 10.87 5.51 -7.95
C SER A 49 9.86 6.19 -8.86
N ILE A 50 8.78 6.68 -8.27
CA ILE A 50 7.70 7.29 -9.01
C ILE A 50 8.12 8.65 -9.54
N SER A 51 8.81 9.42 -8.71
CA SER A 51 9.26 10.75 -9.09
C SER A 51 10.25 10.70 -10.25
N ILE A 52 11.20 9.79 -10.18
CA ILE A 52 12.17 9.62 -11.27
C ILE A 52 11.47 9.16 -12.53
N HIS A 53 10.52 8.25 -12.39
CA HIS A 53 9.75 7.77 -13.53
C HIS A 53 9.02 8.92 -14.22
N ALA A 54 8.41 9.79 -13.47
CA ALA A 54 7.67 10.90 -14.02
C ALA A 54 8.57 11.94 -14.67
N LYS A 55 9.76 12.13 -14.13
CA LYS A 55 10.69 13.16 -14.61
C LYS A 55 11.69 12.65 -15.61
N SER A 56 11.94 11.35 -15.60
CA SER A 56 13.00 10.85 -16.45
C SER A 56 12.66 11.11 -17.88
N SER A 57 13.57 11.78 -18.48
CA SER A 57 13.60 11.71 -19.91
C SER A 57 13.74 10.24 -20.23
N SER A 58 12.89 9.80 -21.04
CA SER A 58 13.02 8.46 -21.54
C SER A 58 14.37 8.32 -22.22
N ASP A 59 14.84 7.12 -22.25
CA ASP A 59 15.95 6.83 -23.16
C ASP A 59 15.45 7.00 -24.58
N SER A 60 16.27 6.69 -25.55
CA SER A 60 15.93 6.87 -26.95
C SER A 60 14.73 6.02 -27.38
N PHE A 61 14.29 5.09 -26.58
CA PHE A 61 13.15 4.22 -26.87
C PHE A 61 11.92 4.58 -26.07
N GLY A 62 11.98 5.64 -25.30
CA GLY A 62 10.84 6.04 -24.50
C GLY A 62 10.70 5.30 -23.20
N ARG A 63 11.68 4.57 -22.75
CA ARG A 63 11.62 3.84 -21.50
C ARG A 63 12.31 4.61 -20.39
N PRO A 64 11.66 4.72 -19.22
CA PRO A 64 12.31 5.37 -18.10
C PRO A 64 13.46 4.54 -17.58
N LYS A 65 14.52 5.22 -17.19
CA LYS A 65 15.72 4.56 -16.69
C LYS A 65 15.49 3.75 -15.42
N ASN A 66 14.46 4.10 -14.64
CA ASN A 66 14.15 3.44 -13.40
C ASN A 66 12.99 2.44 -13.53
N LEU A 67 12.73 1.94 -14.72
CA LEU A 67 11.65 1.00 -14.95
C LEU A 67 11.78 -0.25 -14.10
N ILE A 68 12.99 -0.76 -13.92
CA ILE A 68 13.22 -1.95 -13.09
C ILE A 68 12.80 -1.68 -11.66
N LYS A 69 13.14 -0.52 -11.13
CA LYS A 69 12.79 -0.14 -9.77
C LYS A 69 11.28 -0.01 -9.62
N TYR A 70 10.63 0.59 -10.60
CA TYR A 70 9.18 0.72 -10.62
C TYR A 70 8.51 -0.65 -10.64
N ASN A 71 9.03 -1.57 -11.43
CA ASN A 71 8.49 -2.93 -11.48
C ASN A 71 8.66 -3.67 -10.16
N LYS A 72 9.73 -3.41 -9.43
CA LYS A 72 9.92 -3.99 -8.11
C LYS A 72 8.84 -3.51 -7.13
N VAL A 73 8.48 -2.24 -7.21
CA VAL A 73 7.40 -1.71 -6.39
C VAL A 73 6.09 -2.42 -6.71
N LEU A 74 5.76 -2.53 -7.99
CA LEU A 74 4.55 -3.22 -8.42
C LEU A 74 4.51 -4.66 -7.95
N LYS A 75 5.60 -5.39 -8.12
CA LYS A 75 5.67 -6.78 -7.69
C LYS A 75 5.47 -6.91 -6.18
N SER A 76 6.08 -6.02 -5.43
CA SER A 76 5.95 -6.02 -3.97
C SER A 76 4.51 -5.75 -3.55
N LEU A 77 3.83 -4.81 -4.21
CA LEU A 77 2.42 -4.52 -3.95
C LEU A 77 1.54 -5.72 -4.28
N ILE A 78 1.80 -6.38 -5.39
CA ILE A 78 1.04 -7.55 -5.79
C ILE A 78 1.20 -8.67 -4.76
N VAL A 79 2.42 -8.91 -4.31
CA VAL A 79 2.68 -9.92 -3.29
C VAL A 79 1.90 -9.60 -2.01
N GLY A 80 1.90 -8.34 -1.60
CA GLY A 80 1.15 -7.91 -0.42
C GLY A 80 -0.35 -8.15 -0.59
N CYS A 81 -0.90 -7.77 -1.73
CA CYS A 81 -2.32 -7.95 -2.02
C CYS A 81 -2.70 -9.43 -2.05
N LEU A 82 -1.85 -10.26 -2.65
CA LEU A 82 -2.10 -11.71 -2.67
C LEU A 82 -2.10 -12.30 -1.27
N SER A 83 -1.20 -11.84 -0.41
CA SER A 83 -1.16 -12.31 0.97
C SER A 83 -2.45 -11.97 1.70
N LEU A 84 -2.96 -10.75 1.52
CA LEU A 84 -4.22 -10.34 2.11
C LEU A 84 -5.39 -11.13 1.54
N GLN A 85 -5.37 -11.37 0.23
CA GLN A 85 -6.40 -12.17 -0.41
C GLN A 85 -6.43 -13.60 0.14
N LYS A 86 -5.27 -14.19 0.34
CA LYS A 86 -5.18 -15.52 0.94
C LYS A 86 -5.69 -15.55 2.36
N SER A 87 -5.65 -14.42 3.05
CA SER A 87 -6.20 -14.28 4.39
C SER A 87 -7.69 -13.97 4.38
N LYS A 88 -8.34 -14.12 3.23
CA LYS A 88 -9.79 -13.96 3.04
C LYS A 88 -10.27 -12.51 3.17
N CYS A 89 -9.42 -11.56 2.83
CA CYS A 89 -9.83 -10.17 2.74
C CYS A 89 -10.59 -9.95 1.43
N LYS A 90 -11.80 -9.39 1.54
CA LYS A 90 -12.62 -9.11 0.35
C LYS A 90 -12.29 -7.77 -0.27
N PHE A 91 -11.85 -6.83 0.53
CA PHE A 91 -11.45 -5.50 0.08
C PHE A 91 -10.05 -5.24 0.57
N ILE A 92 -9.25 -4.60 -0.29
CA ILE A 92 -7.88 -4.25 0.07
C ILE A 92 -7.71 -2.77 -0.16
N VAL A 93 -7.23 -2.07 0.88
CA VAL A 93 -6.97 -0.63 0.83
C VAL A 93 -5.48 -0.42 0.96
N ILE A 94 -4.95 0.51 0.19
CA ILE A 94 -3.53 0.85 0.21
C ILE A 94 -3.38 2.31 0.61
N PRO A 95 -3.35 2.61 1.92
CA PRO A 95 -3.19 3.99 2.37
C PRO A 95 -1.77 4.46 2.13
N CYS A 96 -1.63 5.45 1.28
CA CYS A 96 -0.32 5.99 0.96
C CYS A 96 -0.47 7.34 0.28
N ASN A 97 0.28 8.33 0.74
CA ASN A 97 0.25 9.66 0.15
C ASN A 97 1.09 9.79 -1.10
N THR A 98 1.93 8.83 -1.39
CA THR A 98 2.88 8.90 -2.49
C THR A 98 2.67 7.86 -3.58
N ALA A 99 1.86 6.84 -3.36
CA ALA A 99 1.66 5.76 -4.32
C ALA A 99 0.39 5.95 -5.18
N HIS A 100 -0.39 6.95 -4.87
CA HIS A 100 -1.65 7.24 -5.56
C HIS A 100 -1.54 8.30 -6.62
#